data_81eaf41aaa1190ba891a0d1278657134
#
_entry.id   81eaf41aaa1190ba891a0d1278657134
#
_cell.length_a   1.000
_cell.length_b   1.000
_cell.length_c   1.000
_cell.angle_alpha   90.00
_cell.angle_beta   90.00
_cell.angle_gamma   90.00
#
_symmetry.space_group_name_H-M   'P 1'
#
loop_
_entity.id
_entity.type
_entity.pdbx_description
1 polymer ?
#
loop_
_entity_poly.entity_id
_entity_poly.type
_entity_poly.pdbx_seq_one_letter_code
_entity_poly.pdbx_strand_id
1 'polypeptide(L)'
;MSVDNHKLYVPISDREVGREYEAEPKPGLYALDFEEGKILWTFSLDNICKDREPLIGEGKCTVGFSAPITVAKDVLYAGTLDGRFLAHSTINGKKLWEFDTLIGYQTVNGNPAAGGSIDAAGPVVVDDWVFSNSG
;
A
#
# COMPACT_ATOMS: atom_id res chain seq x y z
N MET A 1 7.27 0.40 8.21
CA MET A 1 7.73 1.80 8.40
C MET A 1 9.04 1.99 7.68
N SER A 2 9.30 3.21 7.18
CA SER A 2 10.56 3.61 6.55
C SER A 2 10.97 5.00 7.06
N VAL A 3 12.26 5.32 7.03
CA VAL A 3 12.80 6.61 7.49
C VAL A 3 13.69 7.18 6.40
N ASP A 4 13.57 8.45 6.14
CA ASP A 4 14.45 9.21 5.23
C ASP A 4 14.46 10.69 5.61
N ASN A 5 15.66 11.31 5.67
CA ASN A 5 15.85 12.74 5.89
C ASN A 5 14.97 13.36 6.99
N HIS A 6 15.02 12.81 8.21
CA HIS A 6 14.22 13.24 9.38
C HIS A 6 12.69 13.01 9.25
N LYS A 7 12.24 12.26 8.25
CA LYS A 7 10.84 11.86 8.11
C LYS A 7 10.65 10.38 8.41
N LEU A 8 9.61 10.08 9.18
CA LEU A 8 9.12 8.74 9.42
C LEU A 8 7.87 8.50 8.59
N TYR A 9 7.89 7.48 7.75
CA TYR A 9 6.72 7.08 6.94
C TYR A 9 6.06 5.85 7.56
N VAL A 10 4.77 5.96 7.83
CA VAL A 10 3.97 4.96 8.55
C VAL A 10 2.82 4.49 7.68
N PRO A 11 2.83 3.22 7.24
CA PRO A 11 1.67 2.59 6.63
C PRO A 11 0.69 2.15 7.72
N ILE A 12 -0.59 2.45 7.54
CA ILE A 12 -1.66 2.07 8.46
C ILE A 12 -2.70 1.26 7.67
N SER A 13 -2.97 0.05 8.13
CA SER A 13 -4.07 -0.78 7.62
C SER A 13 -5.39 -0.46 8.30
N ASP A 14 -5.34 -0.18 9.59
CA ASP A 14 -6.49 0.11 10.45
C ASP A 14 -7.63 -0.90 10.27
N ARG A 15 -7.23 -2.17 10.05
CA ARG A 15 -8.14 -3.27 9.78
C ARG A 15 -8.75 -3.76 11.08
N GLU A 16 -10.06 -3.81 11.13
CA GLU A 16 -10.79 -4.50 12.20
C GLU A 16 -10.54 -6.00 12.11
N VAL A 17 -9.95 -6.56 13.17
CA VAL A 17 -9.67 -8.00 13.30
C VAL A 17 -10.35 -8.51 14.55
N GLY A 18 -11.68 -8.52 14.55
CA GLY A 18 -12.49 -9.01 15.67
C GLY A 18 -12.37 -8.18 16.97
N ARG A 19 -12.01 -6.89 16.83
CA ARG A 19 -12.01 -5.91 17.91
C ARG A 19 -12.87 -4.73 17.51
N GLU A 20 -13.67 -4.22 18.43
CA GLU A 20 -14.37 -2.95 18.26
C GLU A 20 -13.41 -1.81 18.65
N TYR A 21 -13.34 -0.79 17.81
CA TYR A 21 -12.60 0.43 18.06
C TYR A 21 -13.58 1.59 18.26
N GLU A 22 -13.30 2.46 19.21
CA GLU A 22 -14.13 3.65 19.45
C GLU A 22 -14.00 4.70 18.33
N ALA A 23 -12.92 4.64 17.53
CA ALA A 23 -12.63 5.60 16.47
C ALA A 23 -12.86 4.98 15.09
N GLU A 24 -13.30 5.82 14.16
CA GLU A 24 -13.39 5.45 12.75
C GLU A 24 -12.02 5.05 12.16
N PRO A 25 -11.94 3.92 11.43
CA PRO A 25 -10.71 3.50 10.78
C PRO A 25 -10.19 4.56 9.81
N LYS A 26 -8.88 4.79 9.81
CA LYS A 26 -8.20 5.75 8.93
C LYS A 26 -7.01 5.11 8.22
N PRO A 27 -7.24 4.12 7.35
CA PRO A 27 -6.17 3.49 6.60
C PRO A 27 -5.50 4.50 5.67
N GLY A 28 -4.18 4.46 5.62
CA GLY A 28 -3.43 5.43 4.83
C GLY A 28 -1.93 5.39 5.02
N LEU A 29 -1.27 6.32 4.37
CA LEU A 29 0.14 6.62 4.56
C LEU A 29 0.28 7.94 5.31
N TYR A 30 1.15 7.95 6.30
CA TYR A 30 1.43 9.12 7.12
C TYR A 30 2.92 9.42 7.09
N ALA A 31 3.28 10.66 6.85
CA ALA A 31 4.63 11.12 7.08
C ALA A 31 4.67 12.01 8.31
N LEU A 32 5.58 11.71 9.21
CA LEU A 32 5.77 12.45 10.44
C LEU A 32 7.18 13.04 10.45
N ASP A 33 7.32 14.20 11.07
CA ASP A 33 8.62 14.68 11.50
C ASP A 33 9.18 13.71 12.55
N PHE A 34 10.40 13.24 12.35
CA PHE A 34 10.99 12.21 13.20
C PHE A 34 11.32 12.74 14.61
N GLU A 35 11.67 14.01 14.74
CA GLU A 35 12.06 14.62 16.01
C GLU A 35 10.85 15.13 16.80
N GLU A 36 9.92 15.80 16.10
CA GLU A 36 8.76 16.43 16.73
C GLU A 36 7.52 15.53 16.78
N GLY A 37 7.49 14.45 15.98
CA GLY A 37 6.33 13.56 15.86
C GLY A 37 5.11 14.21 15.19
N LYS A 38 5.28 15.38 14.59
CA LYS A 38 4.20 16.07 13.89
C LYS A 38 3.90 15.44 12.55
N ILE A 39 2.62 15.33 12.19
CA ILE A 39 2.20 14.89 10.86
C ILE A 39 2.54 15.98 9.85
N LEU A 40 3.36 15.63 8.86
CA LEU A 40 3.75 16.50 7.76
C LEU A 40 2.77 16.41 6.60
N TRP A 41 2.33 15.19 6.27
CA TRP A 41 1.28 14.93 5.28
C TRP A 41 0.63 13.57 5.53
N THR A 42 -0.57 13.42 4.98
CA THR A 42 -1.32 12.16 4.98
C THR A 42 -1.83 11.84 3.58
N PHE A 43 -1.92 10.56 3.26
CA PHE A 43 -2.64 10.04 2.11
C PHE A 43 -3.65 9.01 2.60
N SER A 44 -4.94 9.27 2.40
CA SER A 44 -6.01 8.34 2.75
C SER A 44 -6.36 7.47 1.55
N LEU A 45 -6.61 6.19 1.79
CA LEU A 45 -7.10 5.26 0.77
C LEU A 45 -8.61 5.39 0.58
N ASP A 46 -9.03 5.52 -0.67
CA ASP A 46 -10.43 5.38 -1.03
C ASP A 46 -10.88 3.92 -0.90
N ASN A 47 -12.07 3.71 -0.34
CA ASN A 47 -12.64 2.38 -0.26
C ASN A 47 -13.27 1.99 -1.61
N ILE A 48 -12.53 1.17 -2.36
CA ILE A 48 -12.94 0.64 -3.68
C ILE A 48 -13.39 -0.82 -3.61
N CYS A 49 -13.64 -1.35 -2.41
CA CYS A 49 -13.96 -2.77 -2.25
C CYS A 49 -15.23 -3.20 -2.99
N LYS A 50 -16.24 -2.34 -3.11
CA LYS A 50 -17.43 -2.65 -3.92
C LYS A 50 -17.10 -3.04 -5.37
N ASP A 51 -16.10 -2.36 -5.96
CA ASP A 51 -15.70 -2.61 -7.34
C ASP A 51 -14.76 -3.83 -7.44
N ARG A 52 -14.18 -4.25 -6.32
CA ARG A 52 -13.23 -5.38 -6.21
C ARG A 52 -13.89 -6.70 -5.89
N GLU A 53 -14.98 -6.70 -5.13
CA GLU A 53 -15.67 -7.92 -4.71
C GLU A 53 -16.04 -8.88 -5.84
N PRO A 54 -16.46 -8.41 -7.05
CA PRO A 54 -16.70 -9.32 -8.19
C PRO A 54 -15.45 -10.10 -8.64
N LEU A 55 -14.24 -9.59 -8.36
CA LEU A 55 -12.97 -10.20 -8.75
C LEU A 55 -12.41 -11.14 -7.68
N ILE A 56 -12.57 -10.78 -6.40
CA ILE A 56 -11.91 -11.48 -5.28
C ILE A 56 -12.89 -12.17 -4.33
N GLY A 57 -14.20 -11.94 -4.49
CA GLY A 57 -15.28 -12.48 -3.66
C GLY A 57 -15.77 -11.50 -2.60
N GLU A 58 -17.06 -11.59 -2.31
CA GLU A 58 -17.75 -10.76 -1.32
C GLU A 58 -17.10 -10.87 0.05
N GLY A 59 -16.89 -9.73 0.71
CA GLY A 59 -16.31 -9.62 2.05
C GLY A 59 -14.82 -9.97 2.13
N LYS A 60 -14.14 -10.25 1.00
CA LYS A 60 -12.72 -10.57 0.98
C LYS A 60 -11.81 -9.37 0.72
N CYS A 61 -12.37 -8.26 0.27
CA CYS A 61 -11.63 -7.03 0.09
C CYS A 61 -11.41 -6.32 1.43
N THR A 62 -10.22 -5.80 1.61
CA THR A 62 -9.87 -4.94 2.74
C THR A 62 -9.04 -3.77 2.23
N VAL A 63 -9.38 -2.57 2.65
CA VAL A 63 -8.59 -1.37 2.36
C VAL A 63 -7.52 -1.22 3.43
N GLY A 64 -6.30 -0.85 3.05
CA GLY A 64 -5.23 -0.57 4.00
C GLY A 64 -3.84 -0.92 3.50
N PHE A 65 -2.83 -0.49 4.26
CA PHE A 65 -1.42 -0.78 4.03
C PHE A 65 -0.89 -1.67 5.15
N SER A 66 -0.73 -2.95 4.89
CA SER A 66 -0.18 -3.93 5.85
C SER A 66 1.29 -4.24 5.57
N ALA A 67 1.67 -4.33 4.31
CA ALA A 67 3.05 -4.60 3.91
C ALA A 67 4.02 -3.48 4.34
N PRO A 68 5.29 -3.79 4.59
CA PRO A 68 6.34 -2.80 4.69
C PRO A 68 6.38 -1.91 3.45
N ILE A 69 6.78 -0.67 3.63
CA ILE A 69 6.97 0.32 2.56
C ILE A 69 8.44 0.57 2.32
N THR A 70 8.80 0.99 1.13
CA THR A 70 10.18 1.29 0.74
C THR A 70 10.28 2.71 0.21
N VAL A 71 11.29 3.43 0.69
CA VAL A 71 11.64 4.76 0.17
C VAL A 71 12.91 4.63 -0.65
N ALA A 72 12.88 5.17 -1.85
CA ALA A 72 14.05 5.29 -2.71
C ALA A 72 14.04 6.65 -3.42
N LYS A 73 15.10 7.42 -3.23
CA LYS A 73 15.15 8.83 -3.65
C LYS A 73 13.96 9.59 -3.03
N ASP A 74 13.18 10.31 -3.83
CA ASP A 74 12.01 11.08 -3.38
C ASP A 74 10.68 10.32 -3.57
N VAL A 75 10.73 8.99 -3.71
CA VAL A 75 9.56 8.15 -3.96
C VAL A 75 9.38 7.11 -2.86
N LEU A 76 8.16 7.03 -2.35
CA LEU A 76 7.70 6.02 -1.43
C LEU A 76 6.85 5.00 -2.19
N TYR A 77 7.22 3.74 -2.11
CA TYR A 77 6.49 2.60 -2.71
C TYR A 77 5.75 1.83 -1.65
N ALA A 78 4.47 1.55 -1.91
CA ALA A 78 3.58 0.86 -0.97
C ALA A 78 2.60 -0.06 -1.70
N GLY A 79 2.42 -1.26 -1.18
CA GLY A 79 1.37 -2.18 -1.59
C GLY A 79 0.17 -2.11 -0.67
N THR A 80 -1.02 -2.32 -1.21
CA THR A 80 -2.28 -2.29 -0.47
C THR A 80 -2.92 -3.67 -0.35
N LEU A 81 -3.76 -3.83 0.67
CA LEU A 81 -4.53 -5.06 0.87
C LEU A 81 -5.58 -5.30 -0.22
N ASP A 82 -6.03 -4.26 -0.89
CA ASP A 82 -6.98 -4.35 -2.01
C ASP A 82 -6.30 -4.56 -3.39
N GLY A 83 -4.99 -4.81 -3.41
CA GLY A 83 -4.25 -5.20 -4.61
C GLY A 83 -3.75 -4.04 -5.46
N ARG A 84 -3.66 -2.83 -4.93
CA ARG A 84 -3.00 -1.71 -5.62
C ARG A 84 -1.54 -1.59 -5.21
N PHE A 85 -0.67 -1.35 -6.17
CA PHE A 85 0.71 -0.98 -5.94
C PHE A 85 0.90 0.50 -6.27
N LEU A 86 1.34 1.28 -5.28
CA LEU A 86 1.33 2.74 -5.33
C LEU A 86 2.73 3.31 -5.19
N ALA A 87 2.98 4.43 -5.88
CA ALA A 87 4.14 5.28 -5.67
C ALA A 87 3.70 6.70 -5.28
N HIS A 88 4.29 7.23 -4.23
CA HIS A 88 3.99 8.55 -3.67
C HIS A 88 5.24 9.41 -3.57
N SER A 89 5.07 10.72 -3.73
CA SER A 89 6.13 11.67 -3.42
C SER A 89 6.39 11.73 -1.91
N THR A 90 7.64 11.59 -1.49
CA THR A 90 8.05 11.77 -0.10
C THR A 90 7.92 13.22 0.38
N ILE A 91 7.83 14.17 -0.54
CA ILE A 91 7.77 15.60 -0.23
C ILE A 91 6.38 15.99 0.31
N ASN A 92 5.33 15.50 -0.33
CA ASN A 92 3.96 15.96 -0.07
C ASN A 92 2.88 14.86 -0.08
N GLY A 93 3.26 13.60 -0.18
CA GLY A 93 2.34 12.47 -0.20
C GLY A 93 1.52 12.31 -1.48
N LYS A 94 1.73 13.17 -2.50
CA LYS A 94 0.98 13.08 -3.76
C LYS A 94 1.22 11.73 -4.44
N LYS A 95 0.15 11.06 -4.84
CA LYS A 95 0.23 9.85 -5.66
C LYS A 95 0.86 10.19 -7.02
N LEU A 96 1.95 9.53 -7.35
CA LEU A 96 2.70 9.68 -8.61
C LEU A 96 2.31 8.62 -9.61
N TRP A 97 2.03 7.41 -9.13
CA TRP A 97 1.77 6.25 -9.97
C TRP A 97 0.95 5.21 -9.21
N GLU A 98 0.20 4.41 -9.95
CA GLU A 98 -0.60 3.29 -9.44
C GLU A 98 -0.61 2.16 -10.45
N PHE A 99 -0.47 0.93 -9.96
CA PHE A 99 -0.63 -0.28 -10.74
C PHE A 99 -1.62 -1.21 -10.04
N ASP A 100 -2.62 -1.66 -10.77
CA ASP A 100 -3.60 -2.62 -10.30
C ASP A 100 -3.06 -4.03 -10.51
N THR A 101 -2.87 -4.79 -9.43
CA THR A 101 -2.37 -6.16 -9.50
C THR A 101 -3.46 -7.21 -9.68
N LEU A 102 -4.74 -6.85 -9.54
CA LEU A 102 -5.89 -7.75 -9.75
C LEU A 102 -6.20 -8.01 -11.23
N ILE A 103 -5.22 -7.86 -12.09
CA ILE A 103 -5.35 -8.18 -13.52
C ILE A 103 -4.89 -9.62 -13.79
N GLY A 104 -5.41 -10.21 -14.85
CA GLY A 104 -4.96 -11.53 -15.32
C GLY A 104 -3.58 -11.47 -15.98
N TYR A 105 -2.74 -12.44 -15.63
CA TYR A 105 -1.39 -12.59 -16.20
C TYR A 105 -1.28 -13.94 -16.91
N GLN A 106 -0.44 -13.98 -17.95
CA GLN A 106 0.08 -15.20 -18.51
C GLN A 106 1.44 -15.49 -17.88
N THR A 107 1.57 -16.60 -17.20
CA THR A 107 2.84 -17.04 -16.64
C THR A 107 3.80 -17.55 -17.71
N VAL A 108 5.08 -17.61 -17.41
CA VAL A 108 6.12 -18.11 -18.34
C VAL A 108 5.91 -19.56 -18.78
N ASN A 109 5.18 -20.34 -18.01
CA ASN A 109 4.83 -21.74 -18.34
C ASN A 109 3.40 -21.88 -18.91
N GLY A 110 2.75 -20.76 -19.28
CA GLY A 110 1.47 -20.75 -19.98
C GLY A 110 0.21 -20.92 -19.11
N ASN A 111 0.36 -21.06 -17.80
CA ASN A 111 -0.79 -21.12 -16.90
C ASN A 111 -1.36 -19.72 -16.64
N PRO A 112 -2.69 -19.56 -16.54
CA PRO A 112 -3.26 -18.29 -16.10
C PRO A 112 -2.92 -18.03 -14.63
N ALA A 113 -2.65 -16.77 -14.30
CA ALA A 113 -2.46 -16.28 -12.93
C ALA A 113 -3.13 -14.94 -12.75
N ALA A 114 -3.39 -14.57 -11.52
CA ALA A 114 -3.84 -13.24 -11.13
C ALA A 114 -3.07 -12.80 -9.90
N GLY A 115 -2.89 -11.50 -9.74
CA GLY A 115 -2.40 -10.92 -8.51
C GLY A 115 -3.50 -10.83 -7.45
N GLY A 116 -3.16 -10.24 -6.32
CA GLY A 116 -4.07 -10.10 -5.18
C GLY A 116 -3.57 -9.06 -4.20
N SER A 117 -3.86 -9.28 -2.94
CA SER A 117 -3.41 -8.46 -1.83
C SER A 117 -1.88 -8.39 -1.75
N ILE A 118 -1.34 -7.22 -1.41
CA ILE A 118 0.07 -7.02 -1.11
C ILE A 118 0.19 -6.84 0.40
N ASP A 119 0.48 -7.93 1.12
CA ASP A 119 0.38 -7.99 2.58
C ASP A 119 1.71 -8.31 3.29
N ALA A 120 2.56 -9.14 2.72
CA ALA A 120 3.68 -9.73 3.47
C ALA A 120 5.02 -9.04 3.22
N ALA A 121 5.54 -9.11 2.00
CA ALA A 121 6.83 -8.52 1.66
C ALA A 121 6.67 -7.11 1.10
N GLY A 122 7.48 -6.18 1.61
CA GLY A 122 7.53 -4.83 1.05
C GLY A 122 8.22 -4.79 -0.32
N PRO A 123 8.03 -3.72 -1.08
CA PRO A 123 8.71 -3.50 -2.34
C PRO A 123 10.23 -3.45 -2.17
N VAL A 124 10.95 -3.94 -3.16
CA VAL A 124 12.41 -3.84 -3.25
C VAL A 124 12.77 -2.97 -4.44
N VAL A 125 13.63 -1.97 -4.23
CA VAL A 125 14.12 -1.08 -5.29
C VAL A 125 15.59 -1.39 -5.55
N VAL A 126 15.92 -1.63 -6.82
CA VAL A 126 17.30 -1.84 -7.28
C VAL A 126 17.49 -1.01 -8.55
N ASP A 127 18.38 -0.05 -8.50
CA ASP A 127 18.61 0.92 -9.59
C ASP A 127 17.30 1.62 -10.02
N ASP A 128 16.84 1.37 -11.24
CA ASP A 128 15.63 1.94 -11.82
C ASP A 128 14.43 0.95 -11.80
N TRP A 129 14.57 -0.17 -11.10
CA TRP A 129 13.55 -1.20 -11.01
C TRP A 129 12.93 -1.25 -9.62
N VAL A 130 11.61 -1.46 -9.58
CA VAL A 130 10.89 -1.79 -8.35
C VAL A 130 10.24 -3.16 -8.50
N PHE A 131 10.40 -4.00 -7.49
CA PHE A 131 9.86 -5.35 -7.42
C PHE A 131 8.88 -5.46 -6.27
N SER A 132 7.75 -6.09 -6.50
CA SER A 132 6.77 -6.43 -5.48
C SER A 132 6.14 -7.78 -5.82
N ASN A 133 5.80 -8.54 -4.80
CA ASN A 133 4.92 -9.71 -4.96
C ASN A 133 3.47 -9.28 -4.72
N SER A 134 2.54 -10.01 -5.31
CA SER A 134 1.10 -9.79 -5.17
C SER A 134 0.37 -11.14 -5.28
N GLY A 135 -0.53 -11.42 -4.35
CA GLY A 135 -1.29 -12.67 -4.27
C GLY A 135 -0.96 -13.54 -3.11
#